data_0cb0ed5eabbd99de8f2ad5052b8fcbb5
#
_entry.id   0cb0ed5eabbd99de8f2ad5052b8fcbb5
#
_cell.length_a   1.000
_cell.length_b   1.000
_cell.length_c   1.000
_cell.angle_alpha   90.00
_cell.angle_beta   90.00
_cell.angle_gamma   90.00
#
_symmetry.space_group_name_H-M   'P 1'
#
loop_
_entity.id
_entity.type
_entity.pdbx_description
1 polymer ?
#
loop_
_entity_poly.entity_id
_entity_poly.type
_entity_poly.pdbx_seq_one_letter_code
_entity_poly.pdbx_strand_id
1 'polypeptide(L)'
;NSLFKLGFGFVEVGTITPLKQYGNPKPRVFRLVEDEALINRLGFNNLGSKNVVDRIKSNKQSGLLGVNIGPNKNSENRLRDY
;
A
#
# COMPACT_ATOMS: atom_id res chain seq x y z
N ASN A 1 -4.00 13.65 0.92
CA ASN A 1 -4.32 14.77 -0.01
C ASN A 1 -3.12 15.45 -0.64
N SER A 2 -1.89 15.22 -0.17
CA SER A 2 -0.70 15.92 -0.69
C SER A 2 -0.41 15.59 -2.16
N LEU A 3 -0.60 14.33 -2.56
CA LEU A 3 -0.37 13.90 -3.95
C LEU A 3 -1.33 14.56 -4.94
N PHE A 4 -2.61 14.73 -4.59
CA PHE A 4 -3.55 15.44 -5.44
C PHE A 4 -3.15 16.91 -5.65
N LYS A 5 -2.54 17.55 -4.63
CA LYS A 5 -2.01 18.92 -4.75
C LYS A 5 -0.84 19.05 -5.72
N LEU A 6 -0.15 17.94 -6.02
CA LEU A 6 0.91 17.88 -7.03
C LEU A 6 0.40 17.74 -8.46
N GLY A 7 -0.92 17.62 -8.66
CA GLY A 7 -1.53 17.58 -9.99
C GLY A 7 -1.79 16.17 -10.54
N PHE A 8 -1.66 15.11 -9.72
CA PHE A 8 -2.03 13.76 -10.17
C PHE A 8 -3.53 13.65 -10.41
N GLY A 9 -3.94 13.10 -11.56
CA GLY A 9 -5.34 12.91 -11.95
C GLY A 9 -6.06 11.87 -11.10
N PHE A 10 -5.34 10.83 -10.62
CA PHE A 10 -5.80 9.86 -9.64
C PHE A 10 -4.61 9.39 -8.81
N VAL A 11 -4.90 8.80 -7.65
CA VAL A 11 -3.90 8.20 -6.76
C VAL A 11 -4.37 6.81 -6.36
N GLU A 12 -3.49 5.84 -6.40
CA GLU A 12 -3.75 4.49 -5.88
C GLU A 12 -2.92 4.26 -4.61
N VAL A 13 -3.57 3.76 -3.56
CA VAL A 13 -2.93 3.38 -2.30
C VAL A 13 -2.96 1.86 -2.11
N GLY A 14 -2.05 1.33 -1.41
CA GLY A 14 -1.98 -0.11 -1.13
C GLY A 14 -0.55 -0.65 -1.30
N THR A 15 -0.41 -1.96 -1.29
CA THR A 15 -1.47 -3.00 -1.16
C THR A 15 -1.98 -3.05 0.26
N ILE A 16 -3.28 -3.20 0.42
CA ILE A 16 -3.96 -3.36 1.70
C ILE A 16 -4.35 -4.83 1.86
N THR A 17 -4.04 -5.40 3.02
CA THR A 17 -4.39 -6.78 3.37
C THR A 17 -5.44 -6.80 4.49
N PRO A 18 -6.23 -7.88 4.66
CA PRO A 18 -7.21 -7.98 5.74
C PRO A 18 -6.60 -7.67 7.12
N LEU A 19 -5.52 -8.32 7.45
CA LEU A 19 -4.80 -8.14 8.70
C LEU A 19 -3.54 -7.30 8.50
N LYS A 20 -3.15 -6.56 9.53
CA LYS A 20 -1.87 -5.85 9.56
C LYS A 20 -0.71 -6.81 9.31
N GLN A 21 0.25 -6.37 8.48
CA GLN A 21 1.53 -7.08 8.34
C GLN A 21 2.69 -6.09 8.20
N TYR A 22 3.86 -6.51 8.67
CA TYR A 22 5.05 -5.65 8.75
C TYR A 22 5.88 -5.66 7.46
N GLY A 23 5.62 -6.60 6.56
CA GLY A 23 6.41 -6.82 5.36
C GLY A 23 7.67 -7.65 5.62
N ASN A 24 8.58 -7.61 4.65
CA ASN A 24 9.83 -8.36 4.73
C ASN A 24 10.85 -7.71 5.68
N PRO A 25 11.83 -8.48 6.22
CA PRO A 25 12.95 -7.92 6.98
C PRO A 25 13.73 -6.87 6.18
N LYS A 26 14.29 -5.89 6.88
CA LYS A 26 15.20 -4.91 6.30
C LYS A 26 16.63 -5.50 6.19
N PRO A 27 17.45 -5.08 5.19
CA PRO A 27 17.15 -4.07 4.17
C PRO A 27 16.19 -4.60 3.11
N ARG A 28 15.30 -3.75 2.63
CA ARG A 28 14.23 -4.13 1.68
C ARG A 28 13.97 -3.11 0.57
N VAL A 29 14.76 -2.04 0.53
CA VAL A 29 14.79 -1.04 -0.55
C VAL A 29 16.24 -0.79 -0.90
N PHE A 30 16.57 -0.82 -2.18
CA PHE A 30 17.92 -0.67 -2.70
C PHE A 30 17.92 0.36 -3.82
N ARG A 31 18.78 1.37 -3.70
CA ARG A 31 18.96 2.39 -4.72
C ARG A 31 20.08 1.98 -5.66
N LEU A 32 19.79 1.99 -6.95
CA LEU A 32 20.74 1.76 -8.03
C LEU A 32 21.05 3.13 -8.66
N VAL A 33 22.07 3.81 -8.15
CA VAL A 33 22.35 5.21 -8.50
C VAL A 33 22.75 5.33 -9.98
N GLU A 34 23.58 4.42 -10.47
CA GLU A 34 24.06 4.42 -11.86
C GLU A 34 22.96 4.17 -12.87
N ASP A 35 21.94 3.39 -12.50
CA ASP A 35 20.78 3.05 -13.34
C ASP A 35 19.58 3.98 -13.11
N GLU A 36 19.72 4.98 -12.23
CA GLU A 36 18.61 5.85 -11.78
C GLU A 36 17.36 5.06 -11.35
N ALA A 37 17.57 3.92 -10.68
CA ALA A 37 16.52 2.95 -10.37
C ALA A 37 16.44 2.59 -8.88
N LEU A 38 15.32 1.97 -8.50
CA LEU A 38 15.10 1.40 -7.17
C LEU A 38 14.62 -0.04 -7.31
N ILE A 39 15.21 -0.92 -6.49
CA ILE A 39 14.69 -2.27 -6.25
C ILE A 39 14.06 -2.30 -4.88
N ASN A 40 12.90 -2.94 -4.75
CA ASN A 40 12.30 -3.16 -3.45
C ASN A 40 11.78 -4.60 -3.30
N ARG A 41 11.70 -5.02 -2.04
CA ARG A 41 11.05 -6.24 -1.58
C ARG A 41 10.28 -5.94 -0.29
N LEU A 42 9.44 -4.91 -0.31
CA LEU A 42 8.74 -4.39 0.87
C LEU A 42 7.83 -5.43 1.54
N GLY A 43 7.20 -6.32 0.73
CA GLY A 43 6.36 -7.40 1.25
C GLY A 43 5.00 -6.92 1.74
N PHE A 44 4.45 -5.86 1.11
CA PHE A 44 3.11 -5.32 1.37
C PHE A 44 2.86 -4.95 2.85
N ASN A 45 3.80 -4.22 3.43
CA ASN A 45 3.63 -3.70 4.80
C ASN A 45 2.46 -2.72 4.87
N ASN A 46 1.50 -2.99 5.74
CA ASN A 46 0.31 -2.14 5.91
C ASN A 46 -0.36 -2.36 7.27
N LEU A 47 -1.26 -1.46 7.62
CA LEU A 47 -1.95 -1.46 8.91
C LEU A 47 -3.18 -2.39 8.99
N GLY A 48 -3.51 -3.06 7.90
CA GLY A 48 -4.72 -3.87 7.77
C GLY A 48 -5.93 -3.05 7.32
N SER A 49 -6.89 -3.75 6.69
CA SER A 49 -8.04 -3.13 6.00
C SER A 49 -8.87 -2.22 6.92
N LYS A 50 -9.17 -2.66 8.15
CA LYS A 50 -9.96 -1.86 9.10
C LYS A 50 -9.35 -0.47 9.33
N ASN A 51 -8.08 -0.43 9.72
CA ASN A 51 -7.39 0.84 9.98
C ASN A 51 -7.31 1.75 8.77
N VAL A 52 -7.06 1.15 7.59
CA VAL A 52 -6.95 1.93 6.36
C VAL A 52 -8.30 2.50 5.93
N VAL A 53 -9.37 1.70 6.00
CA VAL A 53 -10.74 2.16 5.70
C VAL A 53 -11.15 3.30 6.63
N ASP A 54 -10.90 3.19 7.94
CA ASP A 54 -11.21 4.25 8.90
C ASP A 54 -10.46 5.54 8.56
N ARG A 55 -9.20 5.46 8.16
CA ARG A 55 -8.40 6.62 7.73
C ARG A 55 -8.90 7.23 6.42
N ILE A 56 -9.33 6.41 5.46
CA ILE A 56 -9.90 6.91 4.20
C ILE A 56 -11.22 7.63 4.47
N LYS A 57 -12.10 7.06 5.31
CA LYS A 57 -13.40 7.65 5.66
C LYS A 57 -13.25 8.96 6.43
N SER A 58 -12.26 9.04 7.34
CA SER A 58 -12.03 10.24 8.15
C SER A 58 -11.35 11.39 7.37
N ASN A 59 -10.80 11.11 6.19
CA ASN A 59 -10.10 12.10 5.38
C ASN A 59 -10.85 12.32 4.06
N LYS A 60 -11.39 13.53 3.88
CA LYS A 60 -12.02 13.90 2.61
C LYS A 60 -10.98 13.84 1.48
N GLN A 61 -11.29 13.06 0.46
CA GLN A 61 -10.47 12.98 -0.74
C GLN A 61 -10.76 14.16 -1.67
N SER A 62 -9.73 14.73 -2.27
CA SER A 62 -9.84 15.84 -3.23
C SER A 62 -9.80 15.38 -4.70
N GLY A 63 -9.71 14.07 -4.91
CA GLY A 63 -9.64 13.47 -6.25
C GLY A 63 -9.99 11.99 -6.22
N LEU A 64 -9.83 11.33 -7.34
CA LEU A 64 -10.10 9.90 -7.49
C LEU A 64 -9.04 9.07 -6.76
N LEU A 65 -9.47 8.31 -5.77
CA LEU A 65 -8.63 7.40 -4.98
C LEU A 65 -8.93 5.95 -5.33
N GLY A 66 -7.95 5.26 -5.90
CA GLY A 66 -7.93 3.80 -6.06
C GLY A 66 -7.34 3.11 -4.82
N VAL A 67 -7.77 1.89 -4.59
CA VAL A 67 -7.24 1.05 -3.50
C VAL A 67 -6.81 -0.29 -4.07
N ASN A 68 -5.53 -0.60 -3.95
CA ASN A 68 -5.00 -1.93 -4.29
C ASN A 68 -5.17 -2.86 -3.09
N ILE A 69 -5.77 -4.02 -3.30
CA ILE A 69 -6.01 -5.03 -2.26
C ILE A 69 -5.28 -6.33 -2.56
N GLY A 70 -4.94 -7.06 -1.54
CA GLY A 70 -4.26 -8.35 -1.67
C GLY A 70 -4.39 -9.21 -0.42
N PRO A 71 -4.06 -10.51 -0.52
CA PRO A 71 -4.11 -11.42 0.61
C PRO A 71 -2.93 -11.20 1.57
N ASN A 72 -3.11 -11.58 2.83
CA ASN A 72 -1.99 -11.65 3.78
C ASN A 72 -0.97 -12.71 3.35
N LYS A 73 0.30 -12.50 3.69
CA LYS A 73 1.40 -13.42 3.36
C LYS A 73 1.15 -14.82 3.90
N ASN A 74 0.66 -14.92 5.12
CA ASN A 74 0.44 -16.17 5.84
C ASN A 74 -1.05 -16.59 5.85
N SER A 75 -1.83 -16.15 4.85
CA SER A 75 -3.23 -16.54 4.74
C SER A 75 -3.37 -18.01 4.35
N GLU A 76 -4.18 -18.75 5.09
CA GLU A 76 -4.54 -20.13 4.78
C GLU A 76 -5.52 -20.23 3.61
N ASN A 77 -6.33 -19.19 3.41
CA ASN A 77 -7.27 -19.11 2.30
C ASN A 77 -7.21 -17.73 1.65
N ARG A 78 -6.34 -17.61 0.67
CA ARG A 78 -6.09 -16.35 -0.04
C ARG A 78 -7.31 -15.80 -0.78
N LEU A 79 -8.24 -16.66 -1.21
CA LEU A 79 -9.46 -16.20 -1.87
C LEU A 79 -10.43 -15.51 -0.91
N ARG A 80 -10.43 -15.88 0.37
CA ARG A 80 -11.25 -15.21 1.39
C ARG A 80 -10.70 -13.85 1.82
N ASP A 81 -9.47 -13.55 1.50
CA ASP A 81 -8.84 -12.27 1.85
C ASP A 81 -9.31 -11.14 0.91
N TYR A 82 -9.90 -11.45 -0.23
CA TYR A 82 -10.54 -10.52 -1.16
C TYR A 82 -12.04 -10.33 -0.85
#